data_da102bf52d943f1a8137897a2f5286a9
#
_entry.id   da102bf52d943f1a8137897a2f5286a9
#
_cell.length_a   1.000
_cell.length_b   1.000
_cell.length_c   1.000
_cell.angle_alpha   90.00
_cell.angle_beta   90.00
_cell.angle_gamma   90.00
#
_symmetry.space_group_name_H-M   'P 1'
#
loop_
_entity.id
_entity.type
_entity.pdbx_description
1 polymer ?
#
loop_
_entity_poly.entity_id
_entity_poly.type
_entity_poly.pdbx_seq_one_letter_code
_entity_poly.pdbx_strand_id
1 'polypeptide(L)'
;MPVPENPHAAQRNRIPAFGLIIIGDEIMSGKRADKHLPAVIERLHARGLELAYADYVGDSRARITSSLERAFASSDVVFSCGGIGATPDDHTRQCAALALGVALELQPQARLLIEERMREVAR
;
A
#
# COMPACT_ATOMS: atom_id res chain seq x y z
N MET A 1 10.75 32.64 -28.77
CA MET A 1 10.38 32.37 -27.38
C MET A 1 9.89 30.91 -27.29
N PRO A 2 10.51 30.10 -26.47
CA PRO A 2 9.99 28.74 -26.28
C PRO A 2 8.62 28.81 -25.61
N VAL A 3 7.69 27.99 -26.12
CA VAL A 3 6.38 27.84 -25.51
C VAL A 3 6.60 27.22 -24.12
N PRO A 4 6.01 27.79 -23.03
CA PRO A 4 6.14 27.18 -21.72
C PRO A 4 5.58 25.74 -21.76
N GLU A 5 6.42 24.79 -21.45
CA GLU A 5 5.98 23.39 -21.33
C GLU A 5 4.88 23.29 -20.29
N ASN A 6 3.76 22.70 -20.67
CA ASN A 6 2.68 22.43 -19.76
C ASN A 6 3.20 21.41 -18.72
N PRO A 7 3.34 21.79 -17.45
CA PRO A 7 3.88 20.87 -16.44
C PRO A 7 3.03 19.59 -16.28
N HIS A 8 1.75 19.65 -16.73
CA HIS A 8 0.88 18.48 -16.71
C HIS A 8 1.07 17.57 -17.92
N ALA A 9 1.67 18.05 -19.02
CA ALA A 9 1.93 17.21 -20.20
C ALA A 9 3.07 16.24 -19.95
N ALA A 10 4.10 16.64 -19.21
CA ALA A 10 5.22 15.77 -18.83
C ALA A 10 4.76 14.63 -17.89
N GLN A 11 3.75 14.89 -17.05
CA GLN A 11 3.20 13.87 -16.16
C GLN A 11 2.33 12.84 -16.89
N ARG A 12 1.66 13.22 -17.99
CA ARG A 12 0.79 12.33 -18.77
C ARG A 12 1.57 11.28 -19.58
N ASN A 13 2.80 11.59 -19.98
CA ASN A 13 3.65 10.71 -20.78
C ASN A 13 4.65 9.92 -19.93
N ARG A 14 4.64 10.10 -18.62
CA ARG A 14 5.55 9.42 -17.72
C ARG A 14 5.02 8.04 -17.39
N ILE A 15 5.81 7.01 -17.70
CA ILE A 15 5.53 5.66 -17.22
C ILE A 15 5.62 5.70 -15.69
N PRO A 16 4.54 5.33 -14.96
CA PRO A 16 4.58 5.35 -13.50
C PRO A 16 5.64 4.36 -13.00
N ALA A 17 6.37 4.75 -11.98
CA ALA A 17 7.24 3.85 -11.26
C ALA A 17 6.40 2.92 -10.37
N PHE A 18 6.94 1.74 -10.07
CA PHE A 18 6.31 0.79 -9.15
C PHE A 18 7.03 0.83 -7.82
N GLY A 19 6.29 1.02 -6.75
CA GLY A 19 6.80 1.05 -5.39
C GLY A 19 6.13 0.00 -4.51
N LEU A 20 6.78 -0.31 -3.39
CA LEU A 20 6.30 -1.28 -2.41
C LEU A 20 6.47 -0.71 -1.01
N ILE A 21 5.42 -0.80 -0.19
CA ILE A 21 5.47 -0.46 1.23
C ILE A 21 5.22 -1.76 2.01
N ILE A 22 6.14 -2.11 2.89
CA ILE A 22 6.04 -3.29 3.74
C ILE A 22 5.93 -2.83 5.19
N ILE A 23 4.81 -3.16 5.82
CA ILE A 23 4.44 -2.67 7.15
C ILE A 23 4.43 -3.83 8.14
N GLY A 24 5.15 -3.69 9.23
CA GLY A 24 5.14 -4.67 10.31
C GLY A 24 6.36 -4.58 11.20
N ASP A 25 6.16 -4.51 12.51
CA ASP A 25 7.24 -4.52 13.51
C ASP A 25 8.02 -5.83 13.49
N GLU A 26 7.35 -6.95 13.21
CA GLU A 26 7.97 -8.28 13.15
C GLU A 26 9.01 -8.39 12.04
N ILE A 27 8.82 -7.65 10.94
CA ILE A 27 9.81 -7.57 9.86
C ILE A 27 10.97 -6.68 10.30
N MET A 28 10.67 -5.53 10.89
CA MET A 28 11.70 -4.58 11.33
C MET A 28 12.57 -5.13 12.45
N SER A 29 12.01 -5.95 13.34
CA SER A 29 12.76 -6.57 14.45
C SER A 29 13.50 -7.84 14.04
N GLY A 30 13.25 -8.36 12.83
CA GLY A 30 13.86 -9.60 12.37
C GLY A 30 13.17 -10.87 12.86
N LYS A 31 12.04 -10.76 13.57
CA LYS A 31 11.26 -11.93 14.03
C LYS A 31 10.69 -12.74 12.86
N ARG A 32 10.44 -12.07 11.73
CA ARG A 32 9.95 -12.68 10.50
C ARG A 32 10.73 -12.12 9.32
N ALA A 33 11.18 -13.01 8.43
CA ALA A 33 11.78 -12.59 7.17
C ALA A 33 10.70 -12.09 6.22
N ASP A 34 10.96 -10.98 5.53
CA ASP A 34 10.05 -10.48 4.52
C ASP A 34 10.06 -11.37 3.27
N LYS A 35 8.88 -11.80 2.85
CA LYS A 35 8.66 -12.57 1.62
C LYS A 35 7.97 -11.74 0.53
N HIS A 36 7.52 -10.53 0.86
CA HIS A 36 6.79 -9.68 -0.09
C HIS A 36 7.71 -9.10 -1.15
N LEU A 37 8.87 -8.59 -0.76
CA LEU A 37 9.80 -7.98 -1.70
C LEU A 37 10.21 -8.94 -2.84
N PRO A 38 10.72 -10.15 -2.55
CA PRO A 38 11.05 -11.10 -3.62
C PRO A 38 9.85 -11.47 -4.50
N ALA A 39 8.67 -11.65 -3.89
CA ALA A 39 7.46 -12.03 -4.61
C ALA A 39 7.00 -10.93 -5.57
N VAL A 40 7.03 -9.67 -5.14
CA VAL A 40 6.64 -8.53 -6.00
C VAL A 40 7.64 -8.36 -7.14
N ILE A 41 8.94 -8.45 -6.85
CA ILE A 41 10.00 -8.38 -7.86
C ILE A 41 9.76 -9.44 -8.95
N GLU A 42 9.54 -10.69 -8.55
CA GLU A 42 9.29 -11.80 -9.46
C GLU A 42 8.08 -11.55 -10.36
N ARG A 43 6.96 -11.12 -9.78
CA ARG A 43 5.74 -10.85 -10.52
C ARG A 43 5.86 -9.68 -11.50
N LEU A 44 6.57 -8.63 -11.11
CA LEU A 44 6.84 -7.50 -12.00
C LEU A 44 7.76 -7.90 -13.15
N HIS A 45 8.84 -8.62 -12.87
CA HIS A 45 9.78 -9.10 -13.88
C HIS A 45 9.10 -10.00 -14.91
N ALA A 46 8.19 -10.87 -14.46
CA ALA A 46 7.42 -11.73 -15.37
C ALA A 46 6.58 -10.93 -16.39
N ARG A 47 6.30 -9.67 -16.10
CA ARG A 47 5.55 -8.74 -16.96
C ARG A 47 6.44 -7.70 -17.63
N GLY A 48 7.77 -7.86 -17.57
CA GLY A 48 8.72 -6.91 -18.12
C GLY A 48 8.79 -5.58 -17.37
N LEU A 49 8.39 -5.57 -16.09
CA LEU A 49 8.36 -4.38 -15.23
C LEU A 49 9.40 -4.50 -14.13
N GLU A 50 9.80 -3.35 -13.58
CA GLU A 50 10.78 -3.27 -12.50
C GLU A 50 10.22 -2.52 -11.28
N LEU A 51 10.60 -2.98 -10.09
CA LEU A 51 10.32 -2.28 -8.85
C LEU A 51 11.34 -1.15 -8.66
N ALA A 52 10.87 0.08 -8.49
CA ALA A 52 11.72 1.24 -8.35
C ALA A 52 12.21 1.44 -6.92
N TYR A 53 11.39 1.12 -5.92
CA TYR A 53 11.74 1.28 -4.52
C TYR A 53 10.90 0.37 -3.61
N ALA A 54 11.42 0.14 -2.41
CA ALA A 54 10.69 -0.52 -1.34
C ALA A 54 10.90 0.26 -0.03
N ASP A 55 9.82 0.48 0.70
CA ASP A 55 9.79 1.16 1.99
C ASP A 55 9.41 0.16 3.07
N TYR A 56 10.23 0.00 4.09
CA TYR A 56 9.95 -0.86 5.24
C TYR A 56 9.56 0.02 6.42
N VAL A 57 8.38 -0.19 6.97
CA VAL A 57 7.80 0.66 8.01
C VAL A 57 7.31 -0.21 9.17
N GLY A 58 7.66 0.14 10.40
CA GLY A 58 7.08 -0.48 11.60
C GLY A 58 5.63 -0.05 11.83
N ASP A 59 5.01 -0.57 12.88
CA ASP A 59 3.59 -0.33 13.20
C ASP A 59 3.33 1.04 13.85
N SER A 60 4.07 2.05 13.47
CA SER A 60 3.86 3.44 13.86
C SER A 60 2.84 4.12 12.95
N ARG A 61 1.70 4.54 13.49
CA ARG A 61 0.66 5.23 12.73
C ARG A 61 1.19 6.45 12.00
N ALA A 62 2.03 7.26 12.64
CA ALA A 62 2.59 8.47 12.04
C ALA A 62 3.48 8.13 10.83
N ARG A 63 4.32 7.10 10.94
CA ARG A 63 5.21 6.68 9.86
C ARG A 63 4.47 6.02 8.71
N ILE A 64 3.48 5.18 9.00
CA ILE A 64 2.61 4.56 7.98
C ILE A 64 1.86 5.65 7.22
N THR A 65 1.23 6.57 7.92
CA THR A 65 0.48 7.68 7.31
C THR A 65 1.39 8.53 6.42
N SER A 66 2.58 8.88 6.89
CA SER A 66 3.56 9.67 6.11
C SER A 66 4.00 8.93 4.84
N SER A 67 4.25 7.63 4.93
CA SER A 67 4.62 6.80 3.79
C SER A 67 3.49 6.74 2.75
N LEU A 68 2.25 6.58 3.21
CA LEU A 68 1.07 6.56 2.35
C LEU A 68 0.77 7.93 1.73
N GLU A 69 0.95 9.02 2.47
CA GLU A 69 0.81 10.38 1.93
C GLU A 69 1.75 10.62 0.75
N ARG A 70 3.00 10.20 0.87
CA ARG A 70 3.98 10.30 -0.23
C ARG A 70 3.55 9.46 -1.43
N ALA A 71 3.06 8.25 -1.19
CA ALA A 71 2.57 7.37 -2.24
C ALA A 71 1.38 8.01 -2.99
N PHE A 72 0.39 8.52 -2.26
CA PHE A 72 -0.79 9.16 -2.84
C PHE A 72 -0.48 10.46 -3.56
N ALA A 73 0.55 11.19 -3.14
CA ALA A 73 0.98 12.43 -3.80
C ALA A 73 1.78 12.17 -5.08
N SER A 74 2.27 10.95 -5.27
CA SER A 74 3.02 10.55 -6.48
C SER A 74 2.09 10.07 -7.58
N SER A 75 2.62 9.92 -8.80
CA SER A 75 1.96 9.25 -9.91
C SER A 75 2.31 7.77 -9.98
N ASP A 76 3.01 7.24 -8.99
CA ASP A 76 3.48 5.87 -8.95
C ASP A 76 2.37 4.88 -8.61
N VAL A 77 2.53 3.66 -9.06
CA VAL A 77 1.72 2.53 -8.60
C VAL A 77 2.42 1.93 -7.39
N VAL A 78 1.78 1.99 -6.23
CA VAL A 78 2.39 1.54 -4.98
C VAL A 78 1.58 0.39 -4.39
N PHE A 79 2.25 -0.72 -4.14
CA PHE A 79 1.67 -1.87 -3.45
C PHE A 79 1.95 -1.72 -1.95
N SER A 80 0.95 -1.96 -1.13
CA SER A 80 1.11 -1.94 0.32
C SER A 80 0.83 -3.32 0.90
N CYS A 81 1.73 -3.82 1.72
CA CYS A 81 1.65 -5.14 2.36
C CYS A 81 1.78 -4.99 3.87
N GLY A 82 0.92 -5.69 4.62
CA GLY A 82 0.94 -5.70 6.07
C GLY A 82 -0.04 -4.72 6.72
N GLY A 83 -0.32 -4.95 7.99
CA GLY A 83 -1.17 -4.09 8.81
C GLY A 83 -2.65 -4.07 8.42
N ILE A 84 -3.14 -5.08 7.69
CA ILE A 84 -4.51 -5.14 7.18
C ILE A 84 -5.41 -6.15 7.91
N GLY A 85 -4.89 -6.80 8.94
CA GLY A 85 -5.65 -7.75 9.74
C GLY A 85 -6.61 -7.06 10.72
N ALA A 86 -7.13 -7.83 11.67
CA ALA A 86 -8.13 -7.39 12.63
C ALA A 86 -7.57 -7.20 14.05
N THR A 87 -6.25 -7.20 14.22
CA THR A 87 -5.64 -6.98 15.54
C THR A 87 -5.47 -5.49 15.84
N PRO A 88 -5.29 -5.10 17.12
CA PRO A 88 -5.06 -3.70 17.49
C PRO A 88 -3.81 -3.06 16.86
N ASP A 89 -2.84 -3.89 16.43
CA ASP A 89 -1.61 -3.43 15.78
C ASP A 89 -1.76 -3.20 14.28
N ASP A 90 -2.91 -3.56 13.71
CA ASP A 90 -3.20 -3.38 12.29
C ASP A 90 -3.79 -2.00 12.04
N HIS A 91 -2.98 -1.08 11.50
CA HIS A 91 -3.31 0.33 11.35
C HIS A 91 -3.43 0.82 9.90
N THR A 92 -3.11 -0.02 8.93
CA THR A 92 -2.95 0.42 7.53
C THR A 92 -4.21 1.09 6.97
N ARG A 93 -5.39 0.51 7.19
CA ARG A 93 -6.64 1.09 6.70
C ARG A 93 -6.93 2.47 7.28
N GLN A 94 -6.76 2.60 8.59
CA GLN A 94 -6.97 3.85 9.31
C GLN A 94 -5.98 4.92 8.86
N CYS A 95 -4.71 4.54 8.69
CA CYS A 95 -3.66 5.45 8.20
C CYS A 95 -3.89 5.86 6.76
N ALA A 96 -4.39 4.96 5.91
CA ALA A 96 -4.72 5.27 4.52
C ALA A 96 -5.88 6.27 4.43
N ALA A 97 -6.93 6.07 5.23
CA ALA A 97 -8.05 7.00 5.31
C ALA A 97 -7.60 8.39 5.79
N LEU A 98 -6.75 8.42 6.82
CA LEU A 98 -6.17 9.65 7.34
C LEU A 98 -5.31 10.36 6.29
N ALA A 99 -4.46 9.62 5.58
CA ALA A 99 -3.59 10.17 4.55
C ALA A 99 -4.38 10.79 3.38
N LEU A 100 -5.54 10.23 3.05
CA LEU A 100 -6.44 10.74 2.02
C LEU A 100 -7.41 11.81 2.53
N GLY A 101 -7.49 12.02 3.85
CA GLY A 101 -8.44 12.95 4.45
C GLY A 101 -9.90 12.51 4.29
N VAL A 102 -10.16 11.22 4.29
CA VAL A 102 -11.51 10.64 4.13
C VAL A 102 -11.87 9.76 5.32
N ALA A 103 -13.16 9.52 5.51
CA ALA A 103 -13.65 8.61 6.52
C ALA A 103 -13.44 7.16 6.11
N LEU A 104 -13.17 6.28 7.08
CA LEU A 104 -13.13 4.85 6.87
C LEU A 104 -14.57 4.31 6.90
N GLU A 105 -15.01 3.69 5.83
CA GLU A 105 -16.35 3.16 5.70
C GLU A 105 -16.36 1.64 5.54
N LEU A 106 -17.40 1.00 6.07
CA LEU A 106 -17.62 -0.42 5.90
C LEU A 106 -18.26 -0.67 4.52
N GLN A 107 -17.54 -1.41 3.67
CA GLN A 107 -18.06 -1.77 2.34
C GLN A 107 -19.14 -2.85 2.48
N PRO A 108 -20.41 -2.60 2.02
CA PRO A 108 -21.54 -3.49 2.32
C PRO A 108 -21.39 -4.91 1.78
N GLN A 109 -20.87 -5.08 0.57
CA GLN A 109 -20.66 -6.41 -0.03
C GLN A 109 -19.57 -7.20 0.70
N ALA A 110 -18.49 -6.55 1.08
CA ALA A 110 -17.42 -7.16 1.86
C ALA A 110 -17.94 -7.60 3.23
N ARG A 111 -18.77 -6.78 3.87
CA ARG A 111 -19.42 -7.13 5.14
C ARG A 111 -20.22 -8.41 5.02
N LEU A 112 -21.07 -8.52 4.00
CA LEU A 112 -21.90 -9.70 3.78
C LEU A 112 -21.05 -10.97 3.59
N LEU A 113 -19.99 -10.86 2.78
CA LEU A 113 -19.08 -11.98 2.53
C LEU A 113 -18.34 -12.42 3.79
N ILE A 114 -17.89 -11.47 4.61
CA ILE A 114 -17.21 -11.74 5.87
C ILE A 114 -18.18 -12.42 6.86
N GLU A 115 -19.40 -11.89 7.02
CA GLU A 115 -20.41 -12.46 7.90
C GLU A 115 -20.78 -13.88 7.48
N GLU A 116 -20.91 -14.13 6.18
CA GLU A 116 -21.17 -15.47 5.64
C GLU A 116 -20.04 -16.43 5.98
N ARG A 117 -18.79 -16.00 5.78
CA ARG A 117 -17.62 -16.81 6.12
C ARG A 117 -17.53 -17.11 7.62
N MET A 118 -17.83 -16.14 8.45
CA MET A 118 -17.86 -16.31 9.91
C MET A 118 -18.91 -17.36 10.31
N ARG A 119 -20.09 -17.36 9.69
CA ARG A 119 -21.12 -18.37 9.94
C ARG A 119 -20.66 -19.78 9.53
N GLU A 120 -19.97 -19.90 8.38
CA GLU A 120 -19.44 -21.18 7.93
C GLU A 120 -18.38 -21.74 8.90
N VAL A 121 -17.51 -20.89 9.41
CA VAL A 121 -16.43 -21.29 10.33
C VAL A 121 -16.96 -21.63 11.73
N ALA A 122 -18.08 -21.03 12.15
CA ALA A 122 -18.69 -21.26 13.45
C ALA A 122 -19.50 -22.58 13.54
N ARG A 123 -19.69 -23.28 12.43
CA ARG A 123 -20.41 -24.59 12.39
C ARG A 123 -19.51 -25.76 12.80
#